data_b36530534b36395b7ed7c374b4efd49e
#
_entry.id   b36530534b36395b7ed7c374b4efd49e
#
_cell.length_a   1.000
_cell.length_b   1.000
_cell.length_c   1.000
_cell.angle_alpha   90.00
_cell.angle_beta   90.00
_cell.angle_gamma   90.00
#
_symmetry.space_group_name_H-M   'P 1'
#
loop_
_entity.id
_entity.type
_entity.pdbx_description
1 polymer ?
#
loop_
_entity_poly.entity_id
_entity_poly.type
_entity_poly.pdbx_seq_one_letter_code
_entity_poly.pdbx_strand_id
1 'polypeptide(L)'
;MRRLEVRPGFIFFACCLYYLFPTDIVLFFFSFSALHELGHLSALCICRVQVERVSLGAFGAMIKTGAMGHLQEAICALSGPMVNLFCFWALRKVIPAAALISLLLGLYNLLPVFPLDGGVALRALLSLWLPLHLVDKLSGIIGLLTLGGLGLWMALFVPGRAPLLFFAFLLFHIARERKSRYNRKSI
;
A
#
# COMPACT_ATOMS: atom_id res chain seq x y z
N MET A 1 -13.94 -8.22 -20.35
CA MET A 1 -12.48 -8.14 -20.68
C MET A 1 -11.79 -7.35 -19.61
N ARG A 2 -10.88 -7.96 -18.86
CA ARG A 2 -10.04 -7.28 -17.86
C ARG A 2 -9.07 -6.36 -18.60
N ARG A 3 -9.22 -5.05 -18.45
CA ARG A 3 -8.26 -4.09 -19.05
C ARG A 3 -7.15 -3.84 -18.05
N LEU A 4 -5.93 -4.28 -18.38
CA LEU A 4 -4.71 -3.85 -17.72
C LEU A 4 -4.33 -2.48 -18.32
N GLU A 5 -4.23 -1.46 -17.50
CA GLU A 5 -3.90 -0.11 -17.92
C GLU A 5 -2.60 0.34 -17.21
N VAL A 6 -1.56 0.59 -17.98
CA VAL A 6 -0.30 1.12 -17.45
C VAL A 6 -0.31 2.63 -17.62
N ARG A 7 -0.22 3.36 -16.50
CA ARG A 7 -0.20 4.82 -16.51
C ARG A 7 1.21 5.36 -16.70
N PRO A 8 1.39 6.49 -17.41
CA PRO A 8 2.71 7.09 -17.64
C PRO A 8 3.53 7.34 -16.36
N GLY A 9 2.84 7.64 -15.25
CA GLY A 9 3.48 7.80 -13.95
C GLY A 9 4.19 6.56 -13.42
N PHE A 10 3.77 5.35 -13.80
CA PHE A 10 4.49 4.11 -13.46
C PHE A 10 5.84 4.04 -14.16
N ILE A 11 5.88 4.36 -15.45
CA ILE A 11 7.11 4.35 -16.25
C ILE A 11 8.09 5.38 -15.70
N PHE A 12 7.63 6.60 -15.43
CA PHE A 12 8.45 7.65 -14.82
C PHE A 12 9.05 7.21 -13.48
N PHE A 13 8.23 6.63 -12.59
CA PHE A 13 8.69 6.11 -11.31
C PHE A 13 9.72 5.00 -11.45
N ALA A 14 9.50 4.06 -12.37
CA ALA A 14 10.45 2.97 -12.65
C ALA A 14 11.81 3.51 -13.17
N CYS A 15 11.80 4.49 -14.07
CA CYS A 15 13.01 5.15 -14.54
C CYS A 15 13.74 5.88 -13.40
N CYS A 16 13.03 6.58 -12.52
CA CYS A 16 13.63 7.24 -11.36
C CYS A 16 14.30 6.23 -10.41
N LEU A 17 13.62 5.13 -10.11
CA LEU A 17 14.20 4.08 -9.27
C LEU A 17 15.44 3.47 -9.90
N TYR A 18 15.40 3.17 -11.19
CA TYR A 18 16.55 2.61 -11.92
C TYR A 18 17.76 3.55 -11.94
N TYR A 19 17.52 4.87 -11.99
CA TYR A 19 18.59 5.88 -11.96
C TYR A 19 19.18 6.06 -10.55
N LEU A 20 18.36 5.93 -9.49
CA LEU A 20 18.77 6.24 -8.11
C LEU A 20 19.34 5.05 -7.35
N PHE A 21 18.99 3.82 -7.74
CA PHE A 21 19.33 2.61 -6.98
C PHE A 21 20.03 1.57 -7.86
N PRO A 22 20.87 0.69 -7.26
CA PRO A 22 21.45 -0.45 -7.94
C PRO A 22 20.38 -1.36 -8.57
N THR A 23 20.70 -1.93 -9.73
CA THR A 23 19.77 -2.72 -10.53
C THR A 23 19.17 -3.91 -9.77
N ASP A 24 19.95 -4.58 -8.93
CA ASP A 24 19.51 -5.70 -8.09
C ASP A 24 18.44 -5.27 -7.07
N ILE A 25 18.62 -4.12 -6.43
CA ILE A 25 17.62 -3.53 -5.50
C ILE A 25 16.32 -3.22 -6.24
N VAL A 26 16.41 -2.63 -7.43
CA VAL A 26 15.24 -2.31 -8.26
C VAL A 26 14.50 -3.58 -8.71
N LEU A 27 15.23 -4.60 -9.11
CA LEU A 27 14.66 -5.90 -9.48
C LEU A 27 13.94 -6.56 -8.29
N PHE A 28 14.55 -6.59 -7.11
CA PHE A 28 13.90 -7.10 -5.91
C PHE A 28 12.65 -6.31 -5.54
N PHE A 29 12.72 -4.97 -5.59
CA PHE A 29 11.57 -4.11 -5.32
C PHE A 29 10.38 -4.43 -6.24
N PHE A 30 10.58 -4.49 -7.56
CA PHE A 30 9.50 -4.81 -8.49
C PHE A 30 9.00 -6.25 -8.36
N SER A 31 9.90 -7.21 -8.10
CA SER A 31 9.52 -8.60 -7.88
C SER A 31 8.61 -8.76 -6.65
N PHE A 32 8.98 -8.16 -5.52
CA PHE A 32 8.16 -8.23 -4.30
C PHE A 32 6.91 -7.34 -4.37
N SER A 33 6.93 -6.25 -5.12
CA SER A 33 5.72 -5.51 -5.45
C SER A 33 4.75 -6.33 -6.29
N ALA A 34 5.25 -7.08 -7.28
CA ALA A 34 4.41 -7.96 -8.09
C ALA A 34 3.83 -9.13 -7.26
N LEU A 35 4.63 -9.74 -6.38
CA LEU A 35 4.17 -10.79 -5.46
C LEU A 35 3.12 -10.27 -4.48
N HIS A 36 3.29 -9.06 -3.98
CA HIS A 36 2.32 -8.36 -3.14
C HIS A 36 0.97 -8.21 -3.85
N GLU A 37 0.96 -7.71 -5.08
CA GLU A 37 -0.26 -7.57 -5.89
C GLU A 37 -0.90 -8.94 -6.21
N LEU A 38 -0.09 -9.97 -6.45
CA LEU A 38 -0.58 -11.34 -6.61
C LEU A 38 -1.25 -11.84 -5.32
N GLY A 39 -0.77 -11.44 -4.15
CA GLY A 39 -1.42 -11.71 -2.87
C GLY A 39 -2.86 -11.18 -2.84
N HIS A 40 -3.08 -9.91 -3.20
CA HIS A 40 -4.41 -9.32 -3.29
C HIS A 40 -5.29 -10.04 -4.31
N LEU A 41 -4.77 -10.30 -5.52
CA LEU A 41 -5.52 -10.98 -6.57
C LEU A 41 -5.91 -12.40 -6.16
N SER A 42 -5.04 -13.13 -5.46
CA SER A 42 -5.31 -14.47 -4.95
C SER A 42 -6.45 -14.45 -3.91
N ALA A 43 -6.40 -13.50 -2.97
CA ALA A 43 -7.46 -13.33 -1.96
C ALA A 43 -8.81 -12.95 -2.61
N LEU A 44 -8.80 -12.03 -3.58
CA LEU A 44 -10.01 -11.67 -4.33
C LEU A 44 -10.61 -12.88 -5.06
N CYS A 45 -9.75 -13.73 -5.65
CA CYS A 45 -10.19 -14.97 -6.30
C CYS A 45 -10.81 -15.95 -5.30
N ILE A 46 -10.16 -16.18 -4.15
CA ILE A 46 -10.66 -17.06 -3.06
C ILE A 46 -12.00 -16.54 -2.52
N CYS A 47 -12.10 -15.24 -2.30
CA CYS A 47 -13.32 -14.57 -1.85
C CYS A 47 -14.41 -14.45 -2.93
N ARG A 48 -14.14 -14.92 -4.15
CA ARG A 48 -15.04 -14.84 -5.33
C ARG A 48 -15.50 -13.41 -5.65
N VAL A 49 -14.65 -12.43 -5.39
CA VAL A 49 -14.92 -11.03 -5.70
C VAL A 49 -14.55 -10.74 -7.15
N GLN A 50 -15.44 -10.11 -7.89
CA GLN A 50 -15.19 -9.77 -9.30
C GLN A 50 -14.18 -8.61 -9.39
N VAL A 51 -13.11 -8.80 -10.17
CA VAL A 51 -12.15 -7.76 -10.51
C VAL A 51 -12.61 -7.08 -11.81
N GLU A 52 -12.96 -5.79 -11.71
CA GLU A 52 -13.42 -4.99 -12.85
C GLU A 52 -12.27 -4.45 -13.69
N ARG A 53 -11.24 -3.90 -13.02
CA ARG A 53 -10.09 -3.26 -13.67
C ARG A 53 -8.85 -3.35 -12.78
N VAL A 54 -7.70 -3.52 -13.41
CA VAL A 54 -6.38 -3.39 -12.77
C VAL A 54 -5.63 -2.28 -13.49
N SER A 55 -5.14 -1.26 -12.76
CA SER A 55 -4.36 -0.17 -13.32
C SER A 55 -3.06 0.01 -12.53
N LEU A 56 -1.92 0.00 -13.24
CA LEU A 56 -0.60 0.25 -12.67
C LEU A 56 -0.31 1.75 -12.68
N GLY A 57 -0.07 2.32 -11.52
CA GLY A 57 0.27 3.73 -11.34
C GLY A 57 1.64 3.92 -10.67
N ALA A 58 2.08 5.17 -10.51
CA ALA A 58 3.35 5.49 -9.85
C ALA A 58 3.44 4.98 -8.39
N PHE A 59 2.31 4.69 -7.76
CA PHE A 59 2.21 4.30 -6.35
C PHE A 59 1.73 2.85 -6.16
N GLY A 60 1.92 1.98 -7.15
CA GLY A 60 1.47 0.60 -7.13
C GLY A 60 0.27 0.31 -8.04
N ALA A 61 -0.28 -0.88 -7.93
CA ALA A 61 -1.47 -1.27 -8.66
C ALA A 61 -2.73 -0.78 -7.94
N MET A 62 -3.71 -0.37 -8.72
CA MET A 62 -5.06 -0.04 -8.25
C MET A 62 -6.01 -1.07 -8.80
N ILE A 63 -6.55 -1.92 -7.95
CA ILE A 63 -7.51 -2.94 -8.30
C ILE A 63 -8.91 -2.41 -8.02
N LYS A 64 -9.71 -2.27 -9.07
CA LYS A 64 -11.13 -1.95 -8.95
C LYS A 64 -11.93 -3.24 -8.85
N THR A 65 -12.73 -3.36 -7.80
CA THR A 65 -13.52 -4.56 -7.50
C THR A 65 -15.01 -4.21 -7.49
N GLY A 66 -15.84 -5.22 -7.69
CA GLY A 66 -17.26 -5.15 -7.41
C GLY A 66 -17.52 -4.99 -5.90
N ALA A 67 -18.81 -4.97 -5.52
CA ALA A 67 -19.21 -4.91 -4.12
C ALA A 67 -18.67 -6.11 -3.32
N MET A 68 -18.14 -5.86 -2.14
CA MET A 68 -17.66 -6.89 -1.22
C MET A 68 -18.01 -6.53 0.22
N GLY A 69 -18.11 -7.54 1.09
CA GLY A 69 -18.34 -7.34 2.52
C GLY A 69 -17.10 -6.82 3.23
N HIS A 70 -17.27 -6.17 4.38
CA HIS A 70 -16.16 -5.58 5.14
C HIS A 70 -15.09 -6.62 5.55
N LEU A 71 -15.50 -7.83 5.93
CA LEU A 71 -14.53 -8.88 6.27
C LEU A 71 -13.72 -9.32 5.04
N GLN A 72 -14.36 -9.45 3.87
CA GLN A 72 -13.67 -9.77 2.62
C GLN A 72 -12.69 -8.65 2.24
N GLU A 73 -13.09 -7.39 2.41
CA GLU A 73 -12.22 -6.22 2.18
C GLU A 73 -10.98 -6.26 3.06
N ALA A 74 -11.13 -6.56 4.36
CA ALA A 74 -10.02 -6.68 5.30
C ALA A 74 -9.05 -7.82 4.92
N ILE A 75 -9.58 -9.01 4.60
CA ILE A 75 -8.78 -10.18 4.17
C ILE A 75 -8.01 -9.85 2.88
N CYS A 76 -8.69 -9.28 1.89
CA CYS A 76 -8.06 -8.90 0.63
C CYS A 76 -6.98 -7.83 0.85
N ALA A 77 -7.21 -6.83 1.69
CA ALA A 77 -6.23 -5.80 1.97
C ALA A 77 -4.99 -6.33 2.71
N LEU A 78 -5.14 -7.26 3.64
CA LEU A 78 -4.01 -7.82 4.38
C LEU A 78 -3.20 -8.85 3.57
N SER A 79 -3.77 -9.46 2.54
CA SER A 79 -3.13 -10.56 1.80
C SER A 79 -1.83 -10.15 1.10
N GLY A 80 -1.73 -8.95 0.52
CA GLY A 80 -0.50 -8.44 -0.09
C GLY A 80 0.64 -8.31 0.92
N PRO A 81 0.47 -7.54 2.01
CA PRO A 81 1.48 -7.45 3.07
C PRO A 81 1.88 -8.80 3.66
N MET A 82 0.93 -9.72 3.85
CA MET A 82 1.23 -11.06 4.38
C MET A 82 2.14 -11.87 3.45
N VAL A 83 1.96 -11.77 2.13
CA VAL A 83 2.89 -12.37 1.15
C VAL A 83 4.29 -11.81 1.31
N ASN A 84 4.43 -10.50 1.50
CA ASN A 84 5.74 -9.88 1.70
C ASN A 84 6.40 -10.33 3.02
N LEU A 85 5.65 -10.44 4.11
CA LEU A 85 6.17 -10.97 5.38
C LEU A 85 6.59 -12.43 5.25
N PHE A 86 5.84 -13.24 4.51
CA PHE A 86 6.20 -14.62 4.21
C PHE A 86 7.50 -14.70 3.38
N CYS A 87 7.64 -13.89 2.34
CA CYS A 87 8.87 -13.81 1.54
C CYS A 87 10.08 -13.38 2.40
N PHE A 88 9.91 -12.41 3.29
CA PHE A 88 10.96 -12.06 4.25
C PHE A 88 11.39 -13.27 5.07
N TRP A 89 10.44 -13.96 5.69
CA TRP A 89 10.74 -15.11 6.52
C TRP A 89 11.48 -16.22 5.76
N ALA A 90 11.05 -16.51 4.54
CA ALA A 90 11.64 -17.54 3.69
C ALA A 90 13.06 -17.18 3.21
N LEU A 91 13.30 -15.90 2.87
CA LEU A 91 14.54 -15.47 2.21
C LEU A 91 15.60 -14.90 3.16
N ARG A 92 15.28 -14.60 4.43
CA ARG A 92 16.16 -13.89 5.36
C ARG A 92 17.52 -14.54 5.60
N LYS A 93 17.63 -15.86 5.41
CA LYS A 93 18.88 -16.62 5.58
C LYS A 93 19.64 -16.84 4.27
N VAL A 94 18.95 -16.72 3.12
CA VAL A 94 19.53 -17.03 1.79
C VAL A 94 19.92 -15.75 1.06
N ILE A 95 19.03 -14.76 0.99
CA ILE A 95 19.26 -13.47 0.32
C ILE A 95 18.78 -12.35 1.24
N PRO A 96 19.56 -11.96 2.28
CA PRO A 96 19.13 -11.00 3.31
C PRO A 96 18.70 -9.64 2.75
N ALA A 97 19.38 -9.14 1.70
CA ALA A 97 19.04 -7.86 1.06
C ALA A 97 17.64 -7.91 0.42
N ALA A 98 17.34 -8.96 -0.32
CA ALA A 98 16.03 -9.17 -0.93
C ALA A 98 14.93 -9.30 0.15
N ALA A 99 15.22 -10.07 1.20
CA ALA A 99 14.30 -10.25 2.33
C ALA A 99 13.99 -8.91 3.01
N LEU A 100 15.01 -8.07 3.24
CA LEU A 100 14.80 -6.75 3.86
C LEU A 100 13.89 -5.86 3.02
N ILE A 101 14.05 -5.85 1.69
CA ILE A 101 13.18 -5.10 0.79
C ILE A 101 11.73 -5.60 0.90
N SER A 102 11.54 -6.90 0.92
CA SER A 102 10.20 -7.50 1.09
C SER A 102 9.59 -7.12 2.45
N LEU A 103 10.35 -7.17 3.53
CA LEU A 103 9.90 -6.75 4.86
C LEU A 103 9.48 -5.28 4.86
N LEU A 104 10.31 -4.39 4.32
CA LEU A 104 10.02 -2.96 4.28
C LEU A 104 8.75 -2.66 3.47
N LEU A 105 8.55 -3.33 2.33
CA LEU A 105 7.32 -3.23 1.55
C LEU A 105 6.10 -3.70 2.34
N GLY A 106 6.20 -4.84 3.03
CA GLY A 106 5.12 -5.37 3.86
C GLY A 106 4.77 -4.45 5.02
N LEU A 107 5.77 -3.98 5.78
CA LEU A 107 5.56 -3.08 6.91
C LEU A 107 5.02 -1.71 6.48
N TYR A 108 5.53 -1.16 5.37
CA TYR A 108 5.02 0.09 4.81
C TYR A 108 3.52 -0.01 4.47
N ASN A 109 3.11 -1.09 3.79
CA ASN A 109 1.72 -1.28 3.41
C ASN A 109 0.82 -1.64 4.61
N LEU A 110 1.38 -2.19 5.70
CA LEU A 110 0.64 -2.45 6.94
C LEU A 110 0.40 -1.20 7.81
N LEU A 111 1.01 -0.05 7.49
CA LEU A 111 0.73 1.17 8.24
C LEU A 111 -0.79 1.47 8.22
N PRO A 112 -1.39 1.79 9.38
CA PRO A 112 -2.82 2.07 9.50
C PRO A 112 -3.17 3.46 8.97
N VAL A 113 -2.69 3.77 7.77
CA VAL A 113 -2.85 5.05 7.07
C VAL A 113 -3.53 4.81 5.73
N PHE A 114 -4.76 5.31 5.57
CA PHE A 114 -5.39 5.25 4.26
C PHE A 114 -4.61 6.12 3.24
N PRO A 115 -4.33 5.66 2.02
CA PRO A 115 -4.89 4.52 1.29
C PRO A 115 -4.06 3.22 1.32
N LEU A 116 -3.08 3.08 2.23
CA LEU A 116 -2.30 1.85 2.37
C LEU A 116 -3.18 0.67 2.81
N ASP A 117 -2.74 -0.55 2.57
CA ASP A 117 -3.52 -1.75 2.85
C ASP A 117 -3.88 -1.89 4.33
N GLY A 118 -2.96 -1.56 5.25
CA GLY A 118 -3.24 -1.51 6.69
C GLY A 118 -4.33 -0.51 7.04
N GLY A 119 -4.37 0.65 6.38
CA GLY A 119 -5.44 1.63 6.55
C GLY A 119 -6.78 1.16 5.97
N VAL A 120 -6.77 0.47 4.83
CA VAL A 120 -7.97 -0.16 4.24
C VAL A 120 -8.48 -1.27 5.15
N ALA A 121 -7.60 -2.17 5.60
CA ALA A 121 -7.94 -3.26 6.50
C ALA A 121 -8.50 -2.74 7.84
N LEU A 122 -7.84 -1.75 8.45
CA LEU A 122 -8.31 -1.13 9.69
C LEU A 122 -9.73 -0.57 9.52
N ARG A 123 -9.96 0.17 8.44
CA ARG A 123 -11.26 0.75 8.14
C ARG A 123 -12.33 -0.33 7.95
N ALA A 124 -12.03 -1.37 7.18
CA ALA A 124 -12.93 -2.48 6.94
C ALA A 124 -13.27 -3.23 8.24
N LEU A 125 -12.28 -3.50 9.10
CA LEU A 125 -12.48 -4.15 10.40
C LEU A 125 -13.32 -3.29 11.35
N LEU A 126 -13.04 -1.98 11.45
CA LEU A 126 -13.85 -1.07 12.25
C LEU A 126 -15.30 -1.00 11.76
N SER A 127 -15.54 -1.12 10.45
CA SER A 127 -16.87 -1.10 9.84
C SER A 127 -17.73 -2.32 10.18
N LEU A 128 -17.14 -3.38 10.75
CA LEU A 128 -17.90 -4.52 11.26
C LEU A 128 -18.69 -4.19 12.54
N TRP A 129 -18.23 -3.21 13.31
CA TRP A 129 -18.73 -2.94 14.65
C TRP A 129 -19.24 -1.50 14.83
N LEU A 130 -18.80 -0.57 13.99
CA LEU A 130 -19.04 0.86 14.14
C LEU A 130 -19.74 1.46 12.92
N PRO A 131 -20.58 2.48 13.11
CA PRO A 131 -21.16 3.23 12.01
C PRO A 131 -20.08 4.01 11.24
N LEU A 132 -20.28 4.20 9.92
CA LEU A 132 -19.29 4.74 9.01
C LEU A 132 -18.69 6.09 9.41
N HIS A 133 -19.48 6.98 10.05
CA HIS A 133 -18.98 8.28 10.50
C HIS A 133 -17.92 8.17 11.62
N LEU A 134 -18.07 7.19 12.52
CA LEU A 134 -17.07 6.89 13.56
C LEU A 134 -15.84 6.19 12.95
N VAL A 135 -16.05 5.28 12.02
CA VAL A 135 -14.96 4.60 11.29
C VAL A 135 -14.06 5.62 10.59
N ASP A 136 -14.65 6.57 9.86
CA ASP A 136 -13.90 7.61 9.14
C ASP A 136 -13.13 8.53 10.12
N LYS A 137 -13.71 8.86 11.25
CA LYS A 137 -13.07 9.67 12.29
C LYS A 137 -11.92 8.92 12.97
N LEU A 138 -12.17 7.69 13.44
CA LEU A 138 -11.18 6.89 14.16
C LEU A 138 -10.01 6.49 13.26
N SER A 139 -10.28 5.99 12.06
CA SER A 139 -9.21 5.63 11.11
C SER A 139 -8.37 6.86 10.70
N GLY A 140 -9.00 8.04 10.60
CA GLY A 140 -8.29 9.29 10.36
C GLY A 140 -7.37 9.70 11.51
N ILE A 141 -7.85 9.60 12.77
CA ILE A 141 -7.05 9.90 13.97
C ILE A 141 -5.89 8.93 14.09
N ILE A 142 -6.13 7.61 13.97
CA ILE A 142 -5.09 6.57 14.04
C ILE A 142 -4.03 6.82 12.97
N GLY A 143 -4.45 7.08 11.73
CA GLY A 143 -3.54 7.40 10.63
C GLY A 143 -2.68 8.65 10.90
N LEU A 144 -3.29 9.72 11.45
CA LEU A 144 -2.57 10.94 11.80
C LEU A 144 -1.55 10.72 12.93
N LEU A 145 -1.94 9.97 13.97
CA LEU A 145 -1.03 9.62 15.07
C LEU A 145 0.12 8.74 14.59
N THR A 146 -0.15 7.78 13.70
CA THR A 146 0.90 6.94 13.09
C THR A 146 1.89 7.77 12.28
N LEU A 147 1.39 8.67 11.44
CA LEU A 147 2.24 9.55 10.65
C LEU A 147 3.03 10.52 11.51
N GLY A 148 2.39 11.12 12.51
CA GLY A 148 3.04 12.02 13.46
C GLY A 148 4.14 11.32 14.27
N GLY A 149 3.84 10.11 14.79
CA GLY A 149 4.80 9.30 15.54
C GLY A 149 5.99 8.85 14.66
N LEU A 150 5.72 8.37 13.44
CA LEU A 150 6.76 7.99 12.50
C LEU A 150 7.62 9.21 12.12
N GLY A 151 7.00 10.39 11.95
CA GLY A 151 7.69 11.63 11.66
C GLY A 151 8.61 12.08 12.76
N LEU A 152 8.11 12.06 13.96
CA LEU A 152 8.90 12.40 15.13
C LEU A 152 10.08 11.44 15.30
N TRP A 153 9.83 10.14 15.17
CA TRP A 153 10.88 9.12 15.23
C TRP A 153 11.95 9.34 14.16
N MET A 154 11.55 9.55 12.91
CA MET A 154 12.51 9.83 11.83
C MET A 154 13.29 11.12 12.06
N ALA A 155 12.64 12.18 12.56
CA ALA A 155 13.31 13.46 12.84
C ALA A 155 14.37 13.33 13.95
N LEU A 156 14.15 12.46 14.93
CA LEU A 156 15.06 12.26 16.06
C LEU A 156 16.22 11.30 15.73
N PHE A 157 15.98 10.26 14.94
CA PHE A 157 16.90 9.14 14.78
C PHE A 157 17.50 8.98 13.37
N VAL A 158 16.92 9.62 12.34
CA VAL A 158 17.43 9.52 10.97
C VAL A 158 18.09 10.83 10.56
N PRO A 159 19.42 10.88 10.45
CA PRO A 159 20.12 12.12 10.06
C PRO A 159 19.88 12.45 8.59
N GLY A 160 19.86 13.76 8.27
CA GLY A 160 19.79 14.24 6.92
C GLY A 160 18.40 14.64 6.43
N ARG A 161 18.23 14.75 5.11
CA ARG A 161 16.98 15.23 4.47
C ARG A 161 16.03 14.11 4.07
N ALA A 162 16.41 12.85 4.22
CA ALA A 162 15.60 11.70 3.85
C ALA A 162 14.23 11.65 4.57
N PRO A 163 14.12 11.97 5.87
CA PRO A 163 12.83 12.06 6.55
C PRO A 163 11.87 13.06 5.90
N LEU A 164 12.36 14.24 5.55
CA LEU A 164 11.54 15.29 4.93
C LEU A 164 10.99 14.87 3.57
N LEU A 165 11.80 14.22 2.74
CA LEU A 165 11.39 13.70 1.44
C LEU A 165 10.34 12.60 1.59
N PHE A 166 10.53 11.67 2.52
CA PHE A 166 9.57 10.62 2.80
C PHE A 166 8.22 11.19 3.26
N PHE A 167 8.24 12.16 4.18
CA PHE A 167 7.03 12.83 4.65
C PHE A 167 6.33 13.63 3.56
N ALA A 168 7.07 14.39 2.76
CA ALA A 168 6.52 15.15 1.64
C ALA A 168 5.84 14.21 0.64
N PHE A 169 6.48 13.08 0.32
CA PHE A 169 5.92 12.05 -0.55
C PHE A 169 4.63 11.46 0.02
N LEU A 170 4.62 11.09 1.30
CA LEU A 170 3.48 10.47 1.96
C LEU A 170 2.29 11.45 2.08
N LEU A 171 2.55 12.71 2.46
CA LEU A 171 1.54 13.76 2.51
C LEU A 171 0.95 14.05 1.12
N PHE A 172 1.80 14.11 0.09
CA PHE A 172 1.34 14.28 -1.28
C PHE A 172 0.44 13.13 -1.73
N HIS A 173 0.81 11.89 -1.40
CA HIS A 173 0.02 10.71 -1.71
C HIS A 173 -1.37 10.76 -1.03
N ILE A 174 -1.42 11.06 0.26
CA ILE A 174 -2.66 11.19 1.03
C ILE A 174 -3.55 12.33 0.48
N ALA A 175 -2.96 13.50 0.20
CA ALA A 175 -3.70 14.64 -0.33
C ALA A 175 -4.33 14.34 -1.69
N ARG A 176 -3.59 13.65 -2.57
CA ARG A 176 -4.07 13.24 -3.89
C ARG A 176 -5.25 12.28 -3.80
N GLU A 177 -5.19 11.30 -2.90
CA GLU A 177 -6.27 10.32 -2.72
C GLU A 177 -7.52 10.96 -2.10
N ARG A 178 -7.36 11.89 -1.16
CA ARG A 178 -8.50 12.67 -0.63
C ARG A 178 -9.22 13.44 -1.73
N LYS A 179 -8.47 14.08 -2.63
CA LYS A 179 -9.03 14.81 -3.78
C LYS A 179 -9.77 13.87 -4.74
N SER A 180 -9.25 12.68 -5.00
CA SER A 180 -9.89 11.66 -5.85
C SER A 180 -11.22 11.17 -5.26
N ARG A 181 -11.32 11.03 -3.93
CA ARG A 181 -12.57 10.65 -3.25
C ARG A 181 -13.61 11.75 -3.25
N TYR A 182 -13.18 13.00 -3.05
CA TYR A 182 -14.07 14.15 -3.08
C TYR A 182 -14.78 14.24 -4.43
N ASN A 183 -14.03 14.12 -5.53
CA ASN A 183 -14.58 14.17 -6.88
C ASN A 183 -15.50 12.98 -7.22
N ARG A 184 -15.39 11.83 -6.52
CA ARG A 184 -16.29 10.68 -6.70
C ARG A 184 -17.61 10.79 -5.93
N LYS A 185 -17.69 11.64 -4.90
CA LYS A 185 -18.93 11.89 -4.13
C LYS A 185 -19.76 13.02 -4.73
N SER A 186 -19.23 13.78 -5.69
CA SER A 186 -19.88 14.92 -6.35
C SER A 186 -20.48 14.56 -7.73
N ILE A 187 -20.48 13.29 -8.11
CA ILE A 187 -21.14 12.70 -9.26
C ILE A 187 -22.15 11.66 -8.78
#